data_72fedb7e0c19034e83877385cb9de33e
#
_entry.id   72fedb7e0c19034e83877385cb9de33e
#
_cell.length_a   1.000
_cell.length_b   1.000
_cell.length_c   1.000
_cell.angle_alpha   90.00
_cell.angle_beta   90.00
_cell.angle_gamma   90.00
#
_symmetry.space_group_name_H-M   'P 1'
#
loop_
_entity.id
_entity.type
_entity.pdbx_description
1 polymer ?
#
loop_
_entity_poly.entity_id
_entity_poly.type
_entity_poly.pdbx_seq_one_letter_code
_entity_poly.pdbx_strand_id
1 'polypeptide(L)'
;MSLKDKNVVVTGGSRGLGLGLVEALVAHGARVTVVARGAAALDSLRVRLGVATISADVTDETATHRILAELRPDILVLNAGATPPTGGLDQLSWADFTAPWEHDVKAGLYWLQAALNQPLKPGSRVLVVSSGAAENGSPMSGGYGGAKRMLWFMAKYANGVSEKKRLGIRFQAIVPQQMVLGTGVGDAGASAYAQAMGMKPEEFVARFGAPMPPREFGDKVVSVLDDPKYAEGLAFGLKGDTGVTMLEAAAA
;
A
#
# COMPACT_ATOMS: atom_id res chain seq x y z
N MET A 1 4.68 -1.80 19.68
CA MET A 1 6.09 -2.15 19.31
C MET A 1 6.79 -0.88 18.88
N SER A 2 7.86 -0.44 19.49
CA SER A 2 8.53 0.81 19.07
C SER A 2 9.11 0.67 17.66
N LEU A 3 8.87 1.68 16.81
CA LEU A 3 9.42 1.75 15.44
C LEU A 3 10.87 2.25 15.42
N LYS A 4 11.36 2.77 16.54
CA LYS A 4 12.72 3.27 16.66
C LYS A 4 13.73 2.19 16.25
N ASP A 5 14.64 2.55 15.36
CA ASP A 5 15.70 1.71 14.80
C ASP A 5 15.22 0.49 13.96
N LYS A 6 13.93 0.34 13.69
CA LYS A 6 13.42 -0.70 12.79
C LYS A 6 13.81 -0.43 11.35
N ASN A 7 14.28 -1.46 10.64
CA ASN A 7 14.52 -1.38 9.20
C ASN A 7 13.19 -1.56 8.46
N VAL A 8 12.77 -0.54 7.73
CA VAL A 8 11.51 -0.53 6.99
C VAL A 8 11.78 -0.33 5.50
N VAL A 9 11.23 -1.21 4.67
CA VAL A 9 11.23 -1.05 3.21
C VAL A 9 9.83 -0.62 2.76
N VAL A 10 9.74 0.48 2.00
CA VAL A 10 8.49 1.00 1.44
C VAL A 10 8.59 1.05 -0.08
N THR A 11 7.76 0.26 -0.77
CA THR A 11 7.63 0.36 -2.23
C THR A 11 6.70 1.52 -2.60
N GLY A 12 7.05 2.28 -3.65
CA GLY A 12 6.24 3.44 -4.07
C GLY A 12 6.24 4.60 -3.07
N GLY A 13 7.26 4.71 -2.22
CA GLY A 13 7.35 5.73 -1.17
C GLY A 13 7.74 7.13 -1.64
N SER A 14 7.89 7.38 -2.95
CA SER A 14 8.39 8.66 -3.47
C SER A 14 7.31 9.73 -3.66
N ARG A 15 6.03 9.39 -3.55
CA ARG A 15 4.89 10.31 -3.71
C ARG A 15 3.62 9.78 -3.04
N GLY A 16 2.60 10.64 -2.95
CA GLY A 16 1.25 10.26 -2.51
C GLY A 16 1.23 9.60 -1.13
N LEU A 17 0.41 8.56 -0.95
CA LEU A 17 0.27 7.84 0.32
C LEU A 17 1.59 7.26 0.82
N GLY A 18 2.39 6.71 -0.11
CA GLY A 18 3.70 6.15 0.25
C GLY A 18 4.66 7.19 0.82
N LEU A 19 4.65 8.42 0.28
CA LEU A 19 5.45 9.52 0.82
C LEU A 19 4.99 9.92 2.22
N GLY A 20 3.69 10.10 2.43
CA GLY A 20 3.14 10.41 3.75
C GLY A 20 3.49 9.34 4.79
N LEU A 21 3.48 8.06 4.37
CA LEU A 21 3.92 6.95 5.23
C LEU A 21 5.42 7.01 5.54
N VAL A 22 6.28 7.29 4.55
CA VAL A 22 7.73 7.44 4.77
C VAL A 22 8.01 8.55 5.78
N GLU A 23 7.35 9.71 5.63
CA GLU A 23 7.48 10.84 6.56
C GLU A 23 7.04 10.47 7.98
N ALA A 24 5.96 9.71 8.13
CA ALA A 24 5.48 9.24 9.43
C ALA A 24 6.47 8.25 10.06
N LEU A 25 6.97 7.28 9.31
CA LEU A 25 7.93 6.28 9.80
C LEU A 25 9.24 6.92 10.26
N VAL A 26 9.77 7.87 9.47
CA VAL A 26 10.99 8.63 9.84
C VAL A 26 10.77 9.43 11.13
N ALA A 27 9.62 10.09 11.28
CA ALA A 27 9.29 10.85 12.48
C ALA A 27 9.21 9.97 13.75
N HIS A 28 8.93 8.66 13.58
CA HIS A 28 8.93 7.68 14.66
C HIS A 28 10.27 6.92 14.81
N GLY A 29 11.33 7.42 14.16
CA GLY A 29 12.69 6.92 14.32
C GLY A 29 13.01 5.63 13.57
N ALA A 30 12.19 5.24 12.57
CA ALA A 30 12.49 4.10 11.72
C ALA A 30 13.60 4.42 10.71
N ARG A 31 14.41 3.41 10.36
CA ARG A 31 15.37 3.45 9.26
C ARG A 31 14.66 3.01 7.98
N VAL A 32 14.32 3.97 7.13
CA VAL A 32 13.49 3.72 5.96
C VAL A 32 14.33 3.60 4.69
N THR A 33 14.07 2.56 3.90
CA THR A 33 14.54 2.42 2.51
C THR A 33 13.34 2.52 1.58
N VAL A 34 13.39 3.46 0.64
CA VAL A 34 12.32 3.67 -0.36
C VAL A 34 12.71 3.01 -1.67
N VAL A 35 11.83 2.17 -2.21
CA VAL A 35 12.00 1.54 -3.53
C VAL A 35 11.00 2.15 -4.51
N ALA A 36 11.48 2.78 -5.58
CA ALA A 36 10.66 3.35 -6.65
C ALA A 36 11.50 3.51 -7.93
N ARG A 37 10.86 3.82 -9.08
CA ARG A 37 11.55 3.96 -10.38
C ARG A 37 12.21 5.31 -10.60
N GLY A 38 11.63 6.37 -10.06
CA GLY A 38 12.00 7.76 -10.40
C GLY A 38 13.24 8.23 -9.65
N ALA A 39 14.41 8.21 -10.26
CA ALA A 39 15.69 8.59 -9.63
C ALA A 39 15.66 10.01 -9.02
N ALA A 40 15.19 11.02 -9.76
CA ALA A 40 15.14 12.40 -9.27
C ALA A 40 14.27 12.55 -8.00
N ALA A 41 13.10 11.88 -7.95
CA ALA A 41 12.24 11.90 -6.77
C ALA A 41 12.90 11.18 -5.57
N LEU A 42 13.62 10.08 -5.82
CA LEU A 42 14.38 9.36 -4.81
C LEU A 42 15.55 10.19 -4.27
N ASP A 43 16.28 10.90 -5.13
CA ASP A 43 17.37 11.80 -4.71
C ASP A 43 16.84 12.96 -3.85
N SER A 44 15.72 13.56 -4.23
CA SER A 44 15.04 14.59 -3.42
C SER A 44 14.66 14.05 -2.02
N LEU A 45 14.14 12.82 -1.94
CA LEU A 45 13.80 12.19 -0.67
C LEU A 45 15.04 11.94 0.21
N ARG A 46 16.12 11.45 -0.38
CA ARG A 46 17.37 11.21 0.34
C ARG A 46 17.89 12.49 0.98
N VAL A 47 17.87 13.60 0.23
CA VAL A 47 18.32 14.90 0.74
C VAL A 47 17.38 15.44 1.83
N ARG A 48 16.06 15.34 1.61
CA ARG A 48 15.06 15.96 2.50
C ARG A 48 14.83 15.18 3.79
N LEU A 49 14.80 13.85 3.72
CA LEU A 49 14.41 12.98 4.84
C LEU A 49 15.55 12.10 5.37
N GLY A 50 16.73 12.09 4.74
CA GLY A 50 17.85 11.23 5.15
C GLY A 50 17.60 9.73 4.95
N VAL A 51 16.61 9.33 4.14
CA VAL A 51 16.26 7.93 3.90
C VAL A 51 17.17 7.28 2.86
N ALA A 52 17.35 5.96 2.96
CA ALA A 52 17.96 5.18 1.90
C ALA A 52 16.99 5.03 0.71
N THR A 53 17.54 4.95 -0.51
CA THR A 53 16.71 4.85 -1.72
C THR A 53 17.28 3.82 -2.69
N ILE A 54 16.40 3.06 -3.35
CA ILE A 54 16.74 2.11 -4.40
C ILE A 54 15.87 2.38 -5.62
N SER A 55 16.51 2.65 -6.77
CA SER A 55 15.80 2.76 -8.04
C SER A 55 15.58 1.36 -8.62
N ALA A 56 14.31 0.91 -8.64
CA ALA A 56 13.94 -0.38 -9.20
C ALA A 56 12.48 -0.38 -9.66
N ASP A 57 12.17 -1.23 -10.64
CA ASP A 57 10.79 -1.59 -10.97
C ASP A 57 10.31 -2.67 -9.99
N VAL A 58 9.20 -2.42 -9.32
CA VAL A 58 8.62 -3.36 -8.33
C VAL A 58 8.05 -4.62 -8.98
N THR A 59 7.89 -4.63 -10.30
CA THR A 59 7.45 -5.79 -11.10
C THR A 59 8.62 -6.60 -11.66
N ASP A 60 9.87 -6.22 -11.35
CA ASP A 60 11.07 -7.01 -11.66
C ASP A 60 11.31 -8.02 -10.53
N GLU A 61 11.07 -9.29 -10.83
CA GLU A 61 11.21 -10.39 -9.89
C GLU A 61 12.64 -10.52 -9.37
N THR A 62 13.64 -10.40 -10.25
CA THR A 62 15.06 -10.51 -9.89
C THR A 62 15.48 -9.39 -8.94
N ALA A 63 15.08 -8.15 -9.26
CA ALA A 63 15.35 -7.00 -8.39
C ALA A 63 14.67 -7.17 -7.02
N THR A 64 13.43 -7.65 -7.00
CA THR A 64 12.67 -7.91 -5.77
C THR A 64 13.40 -8.90 -4.85
N HIS A 65 13.81 -10.05 -5.39
CA HIS A 65 14.54 -11.06 -4.62
C HIS A 65 15.86 -10.52 -4.08
N ARG A 66 16.64 -9.82 -4.91
CA ARG A 66 17.90 -9.21 -4.50
C ARG A 66 17.72 -8.19 -3.37
N ILE A 67 16.76 -7.27 -3.52
CA ILE A 67 16.50 -6.22 -2.52
C ILE A 67 16.12 -6.81 -1.17
N LEU A 68 15.23 -7.81 -1.13
CA LEU A 68 14.84 -8.44 0.14
C LEU A 68 15.95 -9.27 0.77
N ALA A 69 16.77 -9.95 -0.04
CA ALA A 69 17.94 -10.71 0.46
C ALA A 69 18.98 -9.79 1.12
N GLU A 70 19.23 -8.62 0.52
CA GLU A 70 20.18 -7.63 1.01
C GLU A 70 19.67 -6.89 2.27
N LEU A 71 18.42 -6.42 2.26
CA LEU A 71 17.89 -5.53 3.31
C LEU A 71 17.31 -6.27 4.51
N ARG A 72 16.69 -7.43 4.30
CA ARG A 72 16.02 -8.24 5.33
C ARG A 72 15.24 -7.39 6.35
N PRO A 73 14.24 -6.59 5.91
CA PRO A 73 13.59 -5.60 6.74
C PRO A 73 12.81 -6.23 7.90
N ASP A 74 12.65 -5.48 8.99
CA ASP A 74 11.72 -5.79 10.08
C ASP A 74 10.27 -5.54 9.65
N ILE A 75 10.07 -4.53 8.77
CA ILE A 75 8.76 -4.17 8.21
C ILE A 75 8.90 -3.94 6.70
N LEU A 76 8.04 -4.60 5.93
CA LEU A 76 7.93 -4.41 4.49
C LEU A 76 6.56 -3.81 4.17
N VAL A 77 6.51 -2.70 3.44
CA VAL A 77 5.25 -2.09 3.00
C VAL A 77 5.15 -2.11 1.47
N LEU A 78 4.22 -2.88 0.97
CA LEU A 78 3.88 -2.99 -0.45
C LEU A 78 2.79 -1.95 -0.77
N ASN A 79 3.25 -0.72 -1.08
CA ASN A 79 2.37 0.41 -1.39
C ASN A 79 2.42 0.81 -2.86
N ALA A 80 3.45 0.43 -3.61
CA ALA A 80 3.55 0.77 -5.02
C ALA A 80 2.30 0.30 -5.78
N GLY A 81 1.78 1.18 -6.62
CA GLY A 81 0.64 0.93 -7.48
C GLY A 81 0.64 1.85 -8.69
N ALA A 82 0.02 1.42 -9.78
CA ALA A 82 -0.22 2.24 -10.95
C ALA A 82 -1.50 3.05 -10.80
N THR A 83 -1.54 4.22 -11.44
CA THR A 83 -2.80 4.94 -11.64
C THR A 83 -3.63 4.13 -12.63
N PRO A 84 -4.83 3.65 -12.25
CA PRO A 84 -5.63 2.85 -13.16
C PRO A 84 -6.17 3.71 -14.31
N PRO A 85 -6.28 3.16 -15.52
CA PRO A 85 -7.09 3.77 -16.57
C PRO A 85 -8.52 3.97 -16.08
N THR A 86 -9.14 5.08 -16.50
CA THR A 86 -10.50 5.44 -16.11
C THR A 86 -11.45 5.36 -17.28
N GLY A 87 -12.66 4.83 -17.04
CA GLY A 87 -13.73 4.68 -18.03
C GLY A 87 -14.82 3.76 -17.52
N GLY A 88 -15.99 3.82 -18.14
CA GLY A 88 -17.09 2.89 -17.86
C GLY A 88 -16.77 1.48 -18.36
N LEU A 89 -17.44 0.49 -17.80
CA LEU A 89 -17.25 -0.92 -18.17
C LEU A 89 -17.48 -1.18 -19.67
N ASP A 90 -18.36 -0.42 -20.30
CA ASP A 90 -18.72 -0.47 -21.72
C ASP A 90 -17.68 0.18 -22.64
N GLN A 91 -16.66 0.85 -22.09
CA GLN A 91 -15.68 1.64 -22.85
C GLN A 91 -14.23 1.13 -22.70
N LEU A 92 -13.93 0.44 -21.60
CA LEU A 92 -12.58 -0.01 -21.32
C LEU A 92 -12.14 -1.16 -22.22
N SER A 93 -10.92 -1.04 -22.78
CA SER A 93 -10.27 -2.17 -23.43
C SER A 93 -9.85 -3.24 -22.41
N TRP A 94 -9.60 -4.48 -22.88
CA TRP A 94 -9.04 -5.52 -22.00
C TRP A 94 -7.70 -5.11 -21.40
N ALA A 95 -6.83 -4.45 -22.15
CA ALA A 95 -5.55 -3.97 -21.68
C ALA A 95 -5.70 -2.94 -20.54
N ASP A 96 -6.63 -1.99 -20.69
CA ASP A 96 -6.93 -1.00 -19.62
C ASP A 96 -7.54 -1.68 -18.40
N PHE A 97 -8.45 -2.64 -18.61
CA PHE A 97 -9.08 -3.38 -17.52
C PHE A 97 -8.07 -4.18 -16.69
N THR A 98 -7.07 -4.81 -17.35
CA THR A 98 -6.07 -5.65 -16.68
C THR A 98 -4.83 -4.90 -16.20
N ALA A 99 -4.61 -3.64 -16.60
CA ALA A 99 -3.43 -2.87 -16.24
C ALA A 99 -3.11 -2.86 -14.73
N PRO A 100 -4.07 -2.73 -13.79
CA PRO A 100 -3.81 -2.86 -12.36
C PRO A 100 -3.34 -4.26 -11.94
N TRP A 101 -3.70 -5.29 -12.67
CA TRP A 101 -3.25 -6.67 -12.41
C TRP A 101 -1.80 -6.86 -12.85
N GLU A 102 -1.46 -6.39 -14.05
CA GLU A 102 -0.11 -6.49 -14.60
C GLU A 102 0.93 -5.69 -13.79
N HIS A 103 0.47 -4.69 -13.04
CA HIS A 103 1.36 -3.88 -12.20
C HIS A 103 1.23 -4.24 -10.72
N ASP A 104 0.06 -4.02 -10.12
CA ASP A 104 -0.10 -4.07 -8.67
C ASP A 104 -0.10 -5.50 -8.14
N VAL A 105 -0.89 -6.40 -8.78
CA VAL A 105 -0.98 -7.81 -8.36
C VAL A 105 0.32 -8.54 -8.65
N LYS A 106 0.93 -8.30 -9.82
CA LYS A 106 2.23 -8.87 -10.19
C LYS A 106 3.33 -8.46 -9.22
N ALA A 107 3.43 -7.17 -8.91
CA ALA A 107 4.37 -6.69 -7.88
C ALA A 107 4.09 -7.35 -6.53
N GLY A 108 2.83 -7.34 -6.08
CA GLY A 108 2.43 -8.00 -4.84
C GLY A 108 2.85 -9.46 -4.78
N LEU A 109 2.64 -10.22 -5.87
CA LEU A 109 3.03 -11.62 -5.95
C LEU A 109 4.53 -11.81 -5.74
N TYR A 110 5.36 -11.11 -6.48
CA TYR A 110 6.81 -11.26 -6.40
C TYR A 110 7.37 -10.88 -5.01
N TRP A 111 6.92 -9.77 -4.44
CA TRP A 111 7.37 -9.36 -3.12
C TRP A 111 6.90 -10.30 -2.00
N LEU A 112 5.68 -10.81 -2.07
CA LEU A 112 5.18 -11.79 -1.10
C LEU A 112 5.90 -13.14 -1.23
N GLN A 113 6.14 -13.61 -2.46
CA GLN A 113 6.93 -14.83 -2.71
C GLN A 113 8.35 -14.69 -2.19
N ALA A 114 9.02 -13.57 -2.46
CA ALA A 114 10.36 -13.32 -1.95
C ALA A 114 10.38 -13.31 -0.41
N ALA A 115 9.41 -12.65 0.24
CA ALA A 115 9.29 -12.61 1.70
C ALA A 115 9.04 -13.99 2.34
N LEU A 116 8.41 -14.92 1.62
CA LEU A 116 8.10 -16.27 2.09
C LEU A 116 9.18 -17.32 1.77
N ASN A 117 9.85 -17.18 0.61
CA ASN A 117 10.82 -18.16 0.10
C ASN A 117 12.27 -17.84 0.50
N GLN A 118 12.55 -16.56 0.74
CA GLN A 118 13.75 -16.07 1.44
C GLN A 118 13.28 -15.41 2.74
N PRO A 119 12.82 -16.20 3.72
CA PRO A 119 11.96 -15.69 4.76
C PRO A 119 12.60 -14.54 5.52
N LEU A 120 11.81 -13.50 5.73
CA LEU A 120 12.14 -12.41 6.63
C LEU A 120 12.32 -12.97 8.06
N LYS A 121 12.90 -12.18 8.95
CA LYS A 121 13.09 -12.61 10.34
C LYS A 121 11.74 -12.94 11.00
N PRO A 122 11.67 -13.92 11.90
CA PRO A 122 10.51 -14.09 12.77
C PRO A 122 10.16 -12.77 13.50
N GLY A 123 8.89 -12.45 13.59
CA GLY A 123 8.40 -11.17 14.11
C GLY A 123 8.34 -10.02 13.09
N SER A 124 8.81 -10.23 11.85
CA SER A 124 8.64 -9.25 10.77
C SER A 124 7.17 -9.09 10.38
N ARG A 125 6.82 -7.89 9.91
CA ARG A 125 5.48 -7.55 9.43
C ARG A 125 5.52 -7.10 7.97
N VAL A 126 4.58 -7.60 7.18
CA VAL A 126 4.39 -7.22 5.78
C VAL A 126 3.02 -6.57 5.63
N LEU A 127 3.01 -5.30 5.26
CA LEU A 127 1.77 -4.55 5.00
C LEU A 127 1.54 -4.46 3.49
N VAL A 128 0.34 -4.83 3.06
CA VAL A 128 -0.09 -4.74 1.66
C VAL A 128 -1.15 -3.65 1.54
N VAL A 129 -0.84 -2.57 0.82
CA VAL A 129 -1.79 -1.45 0.67
C VAL A 129 -2.80 -1.79 -0.42
N SER A 130 -4.03 -1.98 0.02
CA SER A 130 -5.23 -2.20 -0.79
C SER A 130 -5.95 -0.86 -1.05
N SER A 131 -7.27 -0.85 -1.09
CA SER A 131 -8.12 0.32 -1.32
C SER A 131 -9.55 0.03 -0.87
N GLY A 132 -10.33 1.04 -0.52
CA GLY A 132 -11.79 0.93 -0.34
C GLY A 132 -12.52 0.42 -1.59
N ALA A 133 -11.93 0.60 -2.78
CA ALA A 133 -12.41 -0.05 -4.01
C ALA A 133 -12.42 -1.58 -3.93
N ALA A 134 -11.61 -2.18 -3.06
CA ALA A 134 -11.62 -3.63 -2.81
C ALA A 134 -12.86 -4.11 -2.06
N GLU A 135 -13.56 -3.23 -1.36
CA GLU A 135 -14.79 -3.55 -0.62
C GLU A 135 -16.03 -3.40 -1.50
N ASN A 136 -16.13 -2.27 -2.23
CA ASN A 136 -17.36 -1.85 -2.91
C ASN A 136 -17.24 -1.81 -4.44
N GLY A 137 -16.06 -2.14 -4.99
CA GLY A 137 -15.75 -1.94 -6.39
C GLY A 137 -15.42 -0.48 -6.74
N SER A 138 -15.15 -0.23 -8.00
CA SER A 138 -14.85 1.09 -8.55
C SER A 138 -15.26 1.13 -10.03
N PRO A 139 -16.53 1.44 -10.35
CA PRO A 139 -17.08 1.32 -11.70
C PRO A 139 -16.30 2.10 -12.77
N MET A 140 -15.62 3.19 -12.39
CA MET A 140 -14.84 4.04 -13.31
C MET A 140 -13.36 3.70 -13.38
N SER A 141 -12.90 2.61 -12.75
CA SER A 141 -11.48 2.22 -12.73
C SER A 141 -11.23 0.78 -13.17
N GLY A 142 -12.12 0.21 -13.96
CA GLY A 142 -11.96 -1.12 -14.56
C GLY A 142 -11.66 -2.22 -13.54
N GLY A 143 -10.56 -2.93 -13.74
CA GLY A 143 -10.12 -4.03 -12.89
C GLY A 143 -9.47 -3.63 -11.56
N TYR A 144 -9.38 -2.33 -11.25
CA TYR A 144 -8.67 -1.83 -10.07
C TYR A 144 -9.24 -2.39 -8.75
N GLY A 145 -10.56 -2.34 -8.57
CA GLY A 145 -11.20 -2.88 -7.36
C GLY A 145 -10.88 -4.37 -7.16
N GLY A 146 -10.93 -5.16 -8.24
CA GLY A 146 -10.56 -6.58 -8.24
C GLY A 146 -9.08 -6.80 -7.92
N ALA A 147 -8.18 -6.03 -8.54
CA ALA A 147 -6.75 -6.09 -8.26
C ALA A 147 -6.42 -5.76 -6.79
N LYS A 148 -7.03 -4.71 -6.23
CA LYS A 148 -6.86 -4.34 -4.82
C LYS A 148 -7.48 -5.37 -3.88
N ARG A 149 -8.59 -6.00 -4.25
CA ARG A 149 -9.15 -7.13 -3.49
C ARG A 149 -8.23 -8.35 -3.53
N MET A 150 -7.63 -8.64 -4.70
CA MET A 150 -6.68 -9.72 -4.84
C MET A 150 -5.46 -9.51 -3.94
N LEU A 151 -4.91 -8.30 -3.86
CA LEU A 151 -3.82 -7.96 -2.94
C LEU A 151 -4.19 -8.25 -1.47
N TRP A 152 -5.42 -7.93 -1.06
CA TRP A 152 -5.92 -8.27 0.27
C TRP A 152 -5.96 -9.79 0.49
N PHE A 153 -6.52 -10.54 -0.45
CA PHE A 153 -6.51 -12.00 -0.37
C PHE A 153 -5.09 -12.58 -0.33
N MET A 154 -4.16 -12.02 -1.11
CA MET A 154 -2.78 -12.49 -1.12
C MET A 154 -2.09 -12.28 0.24
N ALA A 155 -2.37 -11.19 0.96
CA ALA A 155 -1.90 -11.02 2.33
C ALA A 155 -2.43 -12.15 3.25
N LYS A 156 -3.72 -12.49 3.13
CA LYS A 156 -4.33 -13.60 3.88
C LYS A 156 -3.71 -14.96 3.52
N TYR A 157 -3.52 -15.22 2.22
CA TYR A 157 -2.88 -16.47 1.77
C TYR A 157 -1.44 -16.58 2.27
N ALA A 158 -0.70 -15.46 2.27
CA ALA A 158 0.66 -15.42 2.78
C ALA A 158 0.74 -15.71 4.29
N ASN A 159 -0.25 -15.27 5.09
CA ASN A 159 -0.36 -15.67 6.49
C ASN A 159 -0.49 -17.19 6.64
N GLY A 160 -1.40 -17.82 5.89
CA GLY A 160 -1.58 -19.27 5.93
C GLY A 160 -0.30 -20.04 5.56
N VAL A 161 0.47 -19.54 4.58
CA VAL A 161 1.79 -20.12 4.24
C VAL A 161 2.79 -19.90 5.37
N SER A 162 2.84 -18.70 5.96
CA SER A 162 3.74 -18.37 7.08
C SER A 162 3.46 -19.26 8.30
N GLU A 163 2.20 -19.44 8.65
CA GLU A 163 1.77 -20.32 9.75
C GLU A 163 2.16 -21.77 9.49
N LYS A 164 1.79 -22.31 8.32
CA LYS A 164 2.12 -23.69 7.93
C LYS A 164 3.62 -23.95 7.96
N LYS A 165 4.43 -23.00 7.52
CA LYS A 165 5.90 -23.09 7.50
C LYS A 165 6.54 -22.63 8.81
N ARG A 166 5.78 -22.14 9.79
CA ARG A 166 6.24 -21.60 11.08
C ARG A 166 7.29 -20.49 10.92
N LEU A 167 7.07 -19.58 9.97
CA LEU A 167 8.02 -18.50 9.66
C LEU A 167 7.96 -17.36 10.69
N GLY A 168 6.85 -17.22 11.41
CA GLY A 168 6.65 -16.12 12.37
C GLY A 168 6.55 -14.75 11.71
N ILE A 169 6.19 -14.67 10.42
CA ILE A 169 5.99 -13.44 9.66
C ILE A 169 4.49 -13.16 9.61
N ARG A 170 4.07 -11.92 9.89
CA ARG A 170 2.66 -11.50 9.79
C ARG A 170 2.44 -10.65 8.55
N PHE A 171 1.42 -11.00 7.77
CA PHE A 171 0.99 -10.30 6.58
C PHE A 171 -0.36 -9.64 6.84
N GLN A 172 -0.49 -8.34 6.52
CA GLN A 172 -1.66 -7.54 6.87
C GLN A 172 -2.07 -6.65 5.69
N ALA A 173 -3.36 -6.48 5.48
CA ALA A 173 -3.89 -5.56 4.47
C ALA A 173 -4.20 -4.19 5.12
N ILE A 174 -3.81 -3.13 4.44
CA ILE A 174 -4.15 -1.74 4.77
C ILE A 174 -5.11 -1.22 3.71
N VAL A 175 -6.29 -0.78 4.12
CA VAL A 175 -7.39 -0.40 3.24
C VAL A 175 -7.76 1.07 3.47
N PRO A 176 -7.18 2.02 2.70
CA PRO A 176 -7.66 3.40 2.68
C PRO A 176 -9.11 3.40 2.18
N GLN A 177 -10.07 3.77 3.02
CA GLN A 177 -11.51 3.68 2.74
C GLN A 177 -12.11 4.97 2.22
N GLN A 178 -11.29 5.93 1.85
CA GLN A 178 -11.71 7.17 1.21
C GLN A 178 -10.73 7.58 0.12
N MET A 179 -11.18 8.48 -0.75
CA MET A 179 -10.36 9.05 -1.80
C MET A 179 -9.37 10.06 -1.20
N VAL A 180 -8.10 9.92 -1.48
CA VAL A 180 -7.05 10.79 -0.96
C VAL A 180 -6.53 11.65 -2.09
N LEU A 181 -6.86 12.95 -2.07
CA LEU A 181 -6.34 13.94 -3.02
C LEU A 181 -4.84 14.17 -2.81
N GLY A 182 -4.18 14.67 -3.85
CA GLY A 182 -2.72 14.80 -3.88
C GLY A 182 -2.02 13.45 -4.15
N THR A 183 -2.76 12.44 -4.59
CA THR A 183 -2.24 11.15 -5.03
C THR A 183 -2.69 10.86 -6.46
N GLY A 184 -1.83 10.22 -7.27
CA GLY A 184 -2.17 9.95 -8.67
C GLY A 184 -3.47 9.15 -8.84
N VAL A 185 -3.74 8.19 -7.96
CA VAL A 185 -4.98 7.38 -7.98
C VAL A 185 -6.18 8.19 -7.50
N GLY A 186 -6.03 8.96 -6.42
CA GLY A 186 -7.10 9.78 -5.86
C GLY A 186 -7.54 10.88 -6.82
N ASP A 187 -6.58 11.60 -7.40
CA ASP A 187 -6.87 12.71 -8.32
C ASP A 187 -7.49 12.22 -9.63
N ALA A 188 -6.98 11.13 -10.21
CA ALA A 188 -7.56 10.51 -11.40
C ALA A 188 -8.98 9.99 -11.14
N GLY A 189 -9.20 9.31 -10.01
CA GLY A 189 -10.52 8.83 -9.61
C GLY A 189 -11.49 9.98 -9.37
N ALA A 190 -11.11 10.99 -8.58
CA ALA A 190 -11.95 12.16 -8.32
C ALA A 190 -12.39 12.85 -9.61
N SER A 191 -11.47 13.04 -10.55
CA SER A 191 -11.76 13.66 -11.85
C SER A 191 -12.73 12.82 -12.68
N ALA A 192 -12.50 11.49 -12.78
CA ALA A 192 -13.34 10.60 -13.57
C ALA A 192 -14.78 10.51 -13.02
N TYR A 193 -14.94 10.33 -11.72
CA TYR A 193 -16.26 10.28 -11.09
C TYR A 193 -17.00 11.62 -11.15
N ALA A 194 -16.30 12.71 -10.89
CA ALA A 194 -16.89 14.05 -10.97
C ALA A 194 -17.38 14.35 -12.39
N GLN A 195 -16.59 14.03 -13.43
CA GLN A 195 -16.98 14.17 -14.82
C GLN A 195 -18.22 13.34 -15.15
N ALA A 196 -18.25 12.06 -14.74
CA ALA A 196 -19.39 11.17 -14.97
C ALA A 196 -20.68 11.67 -14.29
N MET A 197 -20.57 12.41 -13.19
CA MET A 197 -21.69 12.95 -12.42
C MET A 197 -22.00 14.43 -12.76
N GLY A 198 -21.28 15.06 -13.68
CA GLY A 198 -21.48 16.46 -14.06
C GLY A 198 -21.19 17.46 -12.93
N MET A 199 -20.22 17.18 -12.06
CA MET A 199 -19.84 18.00 -10.91
C MET A 199 -18.35 18.28 -10.86
N LYS A 200 -17.89 19.12 -9.92
CA LYS A 200 -16.46 19.36 -9.69
C LYS A 200 -15.82 18.27 -8.86
N PRO A 201 -14.51 17.97 -9.05
CA PRO A 201 -13.80 16.95 -8.26
C PRO A 201 -13.90 17.17 -6.74
N GLU A 202 -13.80 18.44 -6.29
CA GLU A 202 -13.89 18.80 -4.88
C GLU A 202 -15.26 18.50 -4.29
N GLU A 203 -16.33 18.74 -5.05
CA GLU A 203 -17.71 18.44 -4.65
C GLU A 203 -17.93 16.93 -4.54
N PHE A 204 -17.33 16.16 -5.46
CA PHE A 204 -17.37 14.70 -5.41
C PHE A 204 -16.67 14.17 -4.16
N VAL A 205 -15.45 14.64 -3.89
CA VAL A 205 -14.63 14.17 -2.75
C VAL A 205 -15.28 14.54 -1.42
N ALA A 206 -15.93 15.70 -1.31
CA ALA A 206 -16.63 16.14 -0.10
C ALA A 206 -17.72 15.14 0.38
N ARG A 207 -18.22 14.26 -0.49
CA ARG A 207 -19.19 13.21 -0.13
C ARG A 207 -18.60 12.08 0.73
N PHE A 208 -17.29 11.96 0.80
CA PHE A 208 -16.59 10.92 1.57
C PHE A 208 -16.17 11.35 2.99
N GLY A 209 -16.66 12.51 3.45
CA GLY A 209 -16.35 13.05 4.77
C GLY A 209 -15.05 13.86 4.82
N ALA A 210 -14.45 13.99 5.99
CA ALA A 210 -13.25 14.75 6.19
C ALA A 210 -12.08 14.19 5.36
N PRO A 211 -11.29 15.04 4.70
CA PRO A 211 -10.15 14.58 3.92
C PRO A 211 -9.10 13.93 4.83
N MET A 212 -8.42 12.88 4.32
CA MET A 212 -7.28 12.27 4.97
C MET A 212 -6.02 12.61 4.17
N PRO A 213 -5.21 13.58 4.59
CA PRO A 213 -3.95 13.88 3.93
C PRO A 213 -2.99 12.68 3.91
N PRO A 214 -2.07 12.56 2.95
CA PRO A 214 -1.12 11.46 2.89
C PRO A 214 -0.32 11.24 4.17
N ARG A 215 0.04 12.30 4.91
CA ARG A 215 0.74 12.20 6.19
C ARG A 215 -0.14 11.55 7.25
N GLU A 216 -1.41 11.91 7.33
CA GLU A 216 -2.36 11.32 8.29
C GLU A 216 -2.59 9.83 8.02
N PHE A 217 -2.63 9.43 6.74
CA PHE A 217 -2.60 8.01 6.37
C PHE A 217 -1.37 7.32 6.97
N GLY A 218 -0.19 7.94 6.83
CA GLY A 218 1.05 7.42 7.41
C GLY A 218 0.98 7.25 8.92
N ASP A 219 0.46 8.25 9.64
CA ASP A 219 0.33 8.21 11.10
C ASP A 219 -0.66 7.10 11.56
N LYS A 220 -1.74 6.84 10.78
CA LYS A 220 -2.66 5.72 11.05
C LYS A 220 -1.98 4.36 10.80
N VAL A 221 -1.16 4.23 9.77
CA VAL A 221 -0.38 3.00 9.53
C VAL A 221 0.63 2.77 10.66
N VAL A 222 1.29 3.83 11.14
CA VAL A 222 2.16 3.76 12.33
C VAL A 222 1.37 3.28 13.55
N SER A 223 0.15 3.77 13.78
CA SER A 223 -0.71 3.29 14.86
C SER A 223 -1.01 1.79 14.74
N VAL A 224 -1.29 1.29 13.53
CA VAL A 224 -1.47 -0.16 13.29
C VAL A 224 -0.21 -0.95 13.67
N LEU A 225 0.96 -0.40 13.40
CA LEU A 225 2.24 -1.06 13.69
C LEU A 225 2.62 -1.03 15.18
N ASP A 226 2.28 0.04 15.90
CA ASP A 226 2.80 0.31 17.25
C ASP A 226 1.80 -0.02 18.38
N ASP A 227 0.50 0.16 18.17
CA ASP A 227 -0.53 -0.06 19.18
C ASP A 227 -0.86 -1.57 19.33
N PRO A 228 -0.68 -2.16 20.54
CA PRO A 228 -0.96 -3.57 20.80
C PRO A 228 -2.38 -4.03 20.45
N LYS A 229 -3.37 -3.13 20.49
CA LYS A 229 -4.77 -3.47 20.15
C LYS A 229 -4.95 -3.97 18.72
N TYR A 230 -4.00 -3.65 17.82
CA TYR A 230 -4.02 -4.10 16.44
C TYR A 230 -3.13 -5.31 16.17
N ALA A 231 -2.53 -5.90 17.21
CA ALA A 231 -1.57 -6.99 17.06
C ALA A 231 -2.15 -8.21 16.33
N GLU A 232 -3.40 -8.55 16.60
CA GLU A 232 -4.08 -9.73 16.03
C GLU A 232 -4.89 -9.43 14.75
N GLY A 233 -4.91 -8.17 14.29
CA GLY A 233 -5.63 -7.79 13.08
C GLY A 233 -4.91 -8.25 11.81
N LEU A 234 -5.67 -8.69 10.82
CA LEU A 234 -5.18 -9.08 9.49
C LEU A 234 -5.52 -8.06 8.41
N ALA A 235 -6.57 -7.26 8.60
CA ALA A 235 -6.94 -6.18 7.69
C ALA A 235 -7.47 -4.98 8.46
N PHE A 236 -7.11 -3.78 8.01
CA PHE A 236 -7.44 -2.52 8.66
C PHE A 236 -7.96 -1.50 7.67
N GLY A 237 -9.17 -0.98 7.93
CA GLY A 237 -9.75 0.18 7.25
C GLY A 237 -9.23 1.48 7.86
N LEU A 238 -8.85 2.43 7.01
CA LEU A 238 -8.35 3.74 7.43
C LEU A 238 -9.20 4.85 6.83
N LYS A 239 -9.74 5.72 7.68
CA LYS A 239 -10.47 6.94 7.31
C LYS A 239 -9.99 8.14 8.12
N GLY A 240 -10.16 9.35 7.58
CA GLY A 240 -9.81 10.59 8.27
C GLY A 240 -10.58 10.79 9.57
N ASP A 241 -11.91 10.61 9.53
CA ASP A 241 -12.83 10.87 10.63
C ASP A 241 -12.95 9.72 11.65
N THR A 242 -13.01 8.48 11.20
CA THR A 242 -13.22 7.31 12.08
C THR A 242 -11.93 6.62 12.52
N GLY A 243 -10.78 7.04 11.99
CA GLY A 243 -9.48 6.51 12.37
C GLY A 243 -9.19 5.14 11.77
N VAL A 244 -8.76 4.19 12.60
CA VAL A 244 -8.40 2.82 12.22
C VAL A 244 -9.46 1.86 12.72
N THR A 245 -10.03 1.06 11.79
CA THR A 245 -10.99 0.01 12.08
C THR A 245 -10.40 -1.34 11.70
N MET A 246 -10.49 -2.33 12.58
CA MET A 246 -10.11 -3.71 12.26
C MET A 246 -11.21 -4.34 11.39
N LEU A 247 -10.88 -4.70 10.16
CA LEU A 247 -11.80 -5.32 9.20
C LEU A 247 -11.77 -6.85 9.25
N GLU A 248 -10.63 -7.41 9.63
CA GLU A 248 -10.42 -8.85 9.73
C GLU A 248 -9.42 -9.14 10.85
N ALA A 249 -9.73 -10.11 11.70
CA ALA A 249 -8.84 -10.59 12.76
C ALA A 249 -8.28 -11.98 12.42
N ALA A 250 -7.15 -12.37 13.04
CA ALA A 250 -6.70 -13.75 13.02
C ALA A 250 -7.77 -14.66 13.64
N ALA A 251 -7.91 -15.88 13.10
CA ALA A 251 -8.73 -16.88 13.76
C ALA A 251 -8.15 -17.19 15.15
N ALA A 252 -9.02 -17.23 16.16
CA ALA A 252 -8.65 -17.57 17.52
C ALA A 252 -8.23 -19.04 17.62
#